data_f22157f4a3084ce45b5f1fad43ea21bb
#
_entry.id   f22157f4a3084ce45b5f1fad43ea21bb
#
_cell.length_a   1.000
_cell.length_b   1.000
_cell.length_c   1.000
_cell.angle_alpha   90.00
_cell.angle_beta   90.00
_cell.angle_gamma   90.00
#
_symmetry.space_group_name_H-M   'P 1'
#
loop_
_entity.id
_entity.type
_entity.pdbx_description
1 polymer ?
#
loop_
_entity_poly.entity_id
_entity_poly.type
_entity_poly.pdbx_seq_one_letter_code
_entity_poly.pdbx_strand_id
1 'polypeptide(L)'
;MEKNKALDAALAQIERAFGKGSIMRMGASAGTEPVDVISSGSLGLDLALGIGGLPRGRIVEIYGPESSGKTTLALHVIAEAQKLGGTCAFVDAEHALDPTYARKLGVDIENLLISQPDAGEQALEIADTLVRSGAVDVLVVDSVAALVPRAELEGEMGDTHVGLHARLMSQALRKLTGTVSRSNTLLIFLNQIRLKIGVMFGNPETTTGGNALKFYASIRLDIRRVGSVKDRDEVVGN
;
A
#
# COMPACT_ATOMS: atom_id res chain seq x y z
N MET A 1 -35.51 4.15 30.05
CA MET A 1 -34.56 3.73 31.11
C MET A 1 -34.08 2.27 30.95
N GLU A 2 -34.95 1.30 30.66
CA GLU A 2 -34.54 -0.13 30.51
C GLU A 2 -33.59 -0.39 29.35
N LYS A 3 -33.80 0.23 28.17
CA LYS A 3 -32.91 0.05 27.02
C LYS A 3 -31.45 0.47 27.29
N ASN A 4 -31.26 1.57 28.04
CA ASN A 4 -29.88 2.02 28.36
C ASN A 4 -29.20 1.07 29.35
N LYS A 5 -29.93 0.57 30.36
CA LYS A 5 -29.39 -0.45 31.30
C LYS A 5 -29.00 -1.76 30.58
N ALA A 6 -29.84 -2.22 29.64
CA ALA A 6 -29.54 -3.40 28.83
C ALA A 6 -28.33 -3.17 27.93
N LEU A 7 -28.18 -1.99 27.33
CA LEU A 7 -27.02 -1.62 26.53
C LEU A 7 -25.73 -1.59 27.38
N ASP A 8 -25.77 -0.94 28.54
CA ASP A 8 -24.62 -0.84 29.43
C ASP A 8 -24.18 -2.24 29.93
N ALA A 9 -25.13 -3.13 30.21
CA ALA A 9 -24.83 -4.52 30.55
C ALA A 9 -24.17 -5.28 29.38
N ALA A 10 -24.66 -5.09 28.15
CA ALA A 10 -24.07 -5.69 26.96
C ALA A 10 -22.64 -5.17 26.69
N LEU A 11 -22.41 -3.86 26.85
CA LEU A 11 -21.08 -3.24 26.73
C LEU A 11 -20.10 -3.84 27.74
N ALA A 12 -20.52 -3.92 29.01
CA ALA A 12 -19.71 -4.52 30.07
C ALA A 12 -19.41 -6.00 29.81
N GLN A 13 -20.34 -6.75 29.24
CA GLN A 13 -20.11 -8.16 28.85
C GLN A 13 -19.11 -8.29 27.72
N ILE A 14 -19.18 -7.42 26.69
CA ILE A 14 -18.25 -7.38 25.57
C ILE A 14 -16.85 -7.06 26.08
N GLU A 15 -16.69 -6.04 26.92
CA GLU A 15 -15.39 -5.67 27.47
C GLU A 15 -14.77 -6.78 28.35
N ARG A 16 -15.58 -7.54 29.08
CA ARG A 16 -15.11 -8.71 29.87
C ARG A 16 -14.65 -9.85 28.95
N ALA A 17 -15.36 -10.09 27.86
CA ALA A 17 -15.08 -11.21 26.95
C ALA A 17 -13.90 -10.92 26.00
N PHE A 18 -13.75 -9.68 25.54
CA PHE A 18 -12.84 -9.29 24.47
C PHE A 18 -11.78 -8.26 24.88
N GLY A 19 -11.82 -7.77 26.11
CA GLY A 19 -10.90 -6.76 26.65
C GLY A 19 -11.42 -5.32 26.54
N LYS A 20 -10.84 -4.43 27.36
CA LYS A 20 -11.16 -3.00 27.33
C LYS A 20 -10.86 -2.40 25.96
N GLY A 21 -11.76 -1.58 25.44
CA GLY A 21 -11.63 -0.92 24.14
C GLY A 21 -12.10 -1.77 22.95
N SER A 22 -12.62 -3.01 23.19
CA SER A 22 -13.23 -3.84 22.15
C SER A 22 -14.50 -3.23 21.56
N ILE A 23 -15.13 -2.33 22.30
CA ILE A 23 -16.25 -1.51 21.84
C ILE A 23 -16.14 -0.12 22.45
N MET A 24 -16.41 0.92 21.67
CA MET A 24 -16.37 2.31 22.12
C MET A 24 -17.46 3.15 21.47
N ARG A 25 -17.89 4.23 22.14
CA ARG A 25 -18.82 5.20 21.54
C ARG A 25 -18.02 6.23 20.76
N MET A 26 -18.34 6.40 19.50
CA MET A 26 -17.63 7.31 18.59
C MET A 26 -17.63 8.79 19.02
N GLY A 27 -18.48 9.21 19.95
CA GLY A 27 -18.58 10.60 20.43
C GLY A 27 -17.78 10.92 21.68
N ALA A 28 -17.18 9.93 22.37
CA ALA A 28 -16.62 10.15 23.70
C ALA A 28 -15.10 10.41 23.73
N SER A 29 -14.33 10.02 22.72
CA SER A 29 -12.88 10.29 22.59
C SER A 29 -12.23 9.82 21.28
N ALA A 30 -12.92 9.10 20.40
CA ALA A 30 -12.31 8.41 19.26
C ALA A 30 -12.33 9.20 17.93
N GLY A 31 -12.78 10.44 17.92
CA GLY A 31 -13.03 11.20 16.69
C GLY A 31 -12.13 12.41 16.44
N THR A 32 -11.21 12.72 17.33
CA THR A 32 -10.42 13.97 17.27
C THR A 32 -8.90 13.75 17.35
N GLU A 33 -8.41 12.53 17.46
CA GLU A 33 -6.97 12.34 17.35
C GLU A 33 -6.53 12.53 15.89
N PRO A 34 -5.55 13.41 15.64
CA PRO A 34 -5.01 13.59 14.30
C PRO A 34 -4.47 12.25 13.80
N VAL A 35 -4.78 11.91 12.55
CA VAL A 35 -4.23 10.71 11.92
C VAL A 35 -2.75 10.93 11.68
N ASP A 36 -1.90 10.06 12.21
CA ASP A 36 -0.48 10.09 11.90
C ASP A 36 -0.27 9.86 10.39
N VAL A 37 0.52 10.72 9.78
CA VAL A 37 0.78 10.70 8.34
C VAL A 37 2.26 10.75 8.01
N ILE A 38 2.60 10.30 6.82
CA ILE A 38 3.90 10.49 6.18
C ILE A 38 3.67 11.34 4.95
N SER A 39 4.43 12.42 4.80
CA SER A 39 4.36 13.28 3.62
C SER A 39 4.67 12.49 2.35
N SER A 40 3.97 12.81 1.29
CA SER A 40 4.26 12.27 -0.05
C SER A 40 5.49 12.92 -0.71
N GLY A 41 6.06 13.96 -0.10
CA GLY A 41 7.07 14.82 -0.71
C GLY A 41 6.49 15.85 -1.69
N SER A 42 5.18 15.82 -1.90
CA SER A 42 4.45 16.77 -2.76
C SER A 42 3.42 17.54 -1.95
N LEU A 43 3.68 18.83 -1.72
CA LEU A 43 2.75 19.70 -0.96
C LEU A 43 1.34 19.70 -1.56
N GLY A 44 1.24 19.69 -2.91
CA GLY A 44 -0.05 19.68 -3.58
C GLY A 44 -0.84 18.40 -3.33
N LEU A 45 -0.17 17.25 -3.32
CA LEU A 45 -0.79 15.96 -3.01
C LEU A 45 -1.19 15.87 -1.54
N ASP A 46 -0.30 16.27 -0.64
CA ASP A 46 -0.56 16.25 0.81
C ASP A 46 -1.77 17.11 1.18
N LEU A 47 -1.91 18.29 0.57
CA LEU A 47 -3.09 19.15 0.74
C LEU A 47 -4.35 18.50 0.15
N ALA A 48 -4.26 17.89 -1.03
CA ALA A 48 -5.40 17.24 -1.67
C ALA A 48 -5.91 16.01 -0.90
N LEU A 49 -5.03 15.32 -0.17
CA LEU A 49 -5.40 14.23 0.72
C LEU A 49 -6.20 14.69 1.96
N GLY A 50 -6.15 15.98 2.30
CA GLY A 50 -6.93 16.57 3.37
C GLY A 50 -6.44 16.30 4.79
N ILE A 51 -5.51 15.35 4.96
CA ILE A 51 -4.90 14.96 6.23
C ILE A 51 -3.40 15.30 6.30
N GLY A 52 -2.85 15.89 5.24
CA GLY A 52 -1.46 16.34 5.19
C GLY A 52 -0.42 15.28 4.80
N GLY A 53 -0.85 14.14 4.28
CA GLY A 53 0.04 13.07 3.82
C GLY A 53 -0.65 11.72 3.70
N LEU A 54 0.13 10.65 3.59
CA LEU A 54 -0.37 9.28 3.54
C LEU A 54 -0.52 8.72 4.97
N PRO A 55 -1.68 8.11 5.31
CA PRO A 55 -1.98 7.70 6.68
C PRO A 55 -1.17 6.48 7.11
N ARG A 56 -0.56 6.54 8.28
CA ARG A 56 0.05 5.39 8.94
C ARG A 56 -1.01 4.35 9.33
N GLY A 57 -0.60 3.10 9.45
CA GLY A 57 -1.52 2.02 9.81
C GLY A 57 -2.54 1.69 8.73
N ARG A 58 -2.28 2.08 7.48
CA ARG A 58 -3.19 1.91 6.34
C ARG A 58 -2.48 1.34 5.13
N ILE A 59 -3.28 0.74 4.26
CA ILE A 59 -2.86 0.26 2.93
C ILE A 59 -3.18 1.36 1.92
N VAL A 60 -2.19 1.68 1.09
CA VAL A 60 -2.29 2.63 -0.03
C VAL A 60 -1.97 1.91 -1.32
N GLU A 61 -2.75 2.13 -2.36
CA GLU A 61 -2.45 1.68 -3.73
C GLU A 61 -2.06 2.88 -4.59
N ILE A 62 -0.89 2.82 -5.21
CA ILE A 62 -0.45 3.76 -6.25
C ILE A 62 -0.46 3.01 -7.57
N TYR A 63 -1.30 3.43 -8.51
CA TYR A 63 -1.45 2.73 -9.77
C TYR A 63 -1.42 3.70 -10.96
N GLY A 64 -1.08 3.17 -12.12
CA GLY A 64 -1.00 3.97 -13.34
C GLY A 64 -0.29 3.21 -14.46
N PRO A 65 -0.20 3.84 -15.64
CA PRO A 65 0.56 3.30 -16.76
C PRO A 65 2.03 3.07 -16.41
N GLU A 66 2.72 2.35 -17.26
CA GLU A 66 4.16 2.23 -17.19
C GLU A 66 4.84 3.60 -17.30
N SER A 67 5.96 3.78 -16.60
CA SER A 67 6.73 5.05 -16.59
C SER A 67 5.93 6.28 -16.17
N SER A 68 4.83 6.13 -15.42
CA SER A 68 4.01 7.25 -14.93
C SER A 68 4.55 7.92 -13.66
N GLY A 69 5.59 7.34 -13.02
CA GLY A 69 6.19 7.88 -11.79
C GLY A 69 5.73 7.21 -10.49
N LYS A 70 5.13 6.02 -10.55
CA LYS A 70 4.68 5.26 -9.35
C LYS A 70 5.81 5.04 -8.36
N THR A 71 6.91 4.44 -8.83
CA THR A 71 8.10 4.14 -8.01
C THR A 71 8.75 5.44 -7.52
N THR A 72 8.78 6.50 -8.35
CA THR A 72 9.28 7.83 -7.96
C THR A 72 8.52 8.37 -6.76
N LEU A 73 7.18 8.34 -6.78
CA LEU A 73 6.36 8.81 -5.67
C LEU A 73 6.59 7.97 -4.41
N ALA A 74 6.66 6.64 -4.54
CA ALA A 74 6.94 5.77 -3.41
C ALA A 74 8.32 6.03 -2.77
N LEU A 75 9.34 6.28 -3.59
CA LEU A 75 10.68 6.64 -3.11
C LEU A 75 10.70 8.00 -2.40
N HIS A 76 9.92 8.98 -2.85
CA HIS A 76 9.75 10.24 -2.10
C HIS A 76 9.13 10.01 -0.73
N VAL A 77 8.09 9.16 -0.64
CA VAL A 77 7.48 8.81 0.66
C VAL A 77 8.51 8.16 1.59
N ILE A 78 9.34 7.24 1.06
CA ILE A 78 10.44 6.63 1.83
C ILE A 78 11.41 7.70 2.31
N ALA A 79 11.84 8.60 1.43
CA ALA A 79 12.77 9.67 1.80
C ALA A 79 12.20 10.58 2.89
N GLU A 80 10.91 10.95 2.81
CA GLU A 80 10.24 11.76 3.83
C GLU A 80 10.14 11.00 5.18
N ALA A 81 9.84 9.70 5.15
CA ALA A 81 9.81 8.89 6.36
C ALA A 81 11.19 8.77 7.01
N GLN A 82 12.24 8.53 6.22
CA GLN A 82 13.63 8.44 6.71
C GLN A 82 14.13 9.76 7.32
N LYS A 83 13.74 10.92 6.77
CA LYS A 83 14.04 12.24 7.37
C LYS A 83 13.51 12.39 8.80
N LEU A 84 12.42 11.68 9.11
CA LEU A 84 11.83 11.64 10.45
C LEU A 84 12.41 10.52 11.33
N GLY A 85 13.45 9.82 10.87
CA GLY A 85 14.06 8.69 11.56
C GLY A 85 13.29 7.37 11.38
N GLY A 86 12.33 7.30 10.45
CA GLY A 86 11.55 6.10 10.19
C GLY A 86 12.32 4.99 9.48
N THR A 87 12.05 3.75 9.85
CA THR A 87 12.60 2.56 9.19
C THR A 87 11.75 2.21 7.99
N CYS A 88 12.39 2.06 6.83
CA CYS A 88 11.70 1.79 5.56
C CYS A 88 12.18 0.48 4.93
N ALA A 89 11.25 -0.22 4.27
CA ALA A 89 11.54 -1.42 3.52
C ALA A 89 10.91 -1.37 2.13
N PHE A 90 11.59 -2.01 1.16
CA PHE A 90 11.17 -2.09 -0.22
C PHE A 90 11.23 -3.55 -0.70
N VAL A 91 10.09 -4.11 -1.07
CA VAL A 91 9.98 -5.43 -1.69
C VAL A 91 9.92 -5.22 -3.20
N ASP A 92 11.06 -5.46 -3.85
CA ASP A 92 11.28 -5.26 -5.28
C ASP A 92 11.02 -6.56 -6.05
N ALA A 93 9.76 -6.85 -6.33
CA ALA A 93 9.37 -8.03 -7.10
C ALA A 93 9.61 -7.88 -8.61
N GLU A 94 9.84 -6.67 -9.10
CA GLU A 94 10.21 -6.40 -10.50
C GLU A 94 11.74 -6.46 -10.73
N HIS A 95 12.55 -6.49 -9.65
CA HIS A 95 14.02 -6.44 -9.71
C HIS A 95 14.55 -5.21 -10.49
N ALA A 96 13.86 -4.08 -10.36
CA ALA A 96 14.07 -2.89 -11.18
C ALA A 96 14.46 -1.63 -10.38
N LEU A 97 14.67 -1.74 -9.08
CA LEU A 97 15.05 -0.60 -8.24
C LEU A 97 16.47 -0.12 -8.60
N ASP A 98 16.58 1.14 -9.03
CA ASP A 98 17.87 1.80 -9.25
C ASP A 98 18.30 2.54 -7.97
N PRO A 99 19.37 2.08 -7.27
CA PRO A 99 19.86 2.74 -6.07
C PRO A 99 20.40 4.15 -6.32
N THR A 100 20.95 4.40 -7.54
CA THR A 100 21.46 5.72 -7.91
C THR A 100 20.33 6.73 -8.03
N TYR A 101 19.22 6.30 -8.64
CA TYR A 101 18.03 7.12 -8.76
C TYR A 101 17.38 7.36 -7.39
N ALA A 102 17.22 6.32 -6.57
CA ALA A 102 16.68 6.44 -5.22
C ALA A 102 17.47 7.45 -4.36
N ARG A 103 18.82 7.39 -4.41
CA ARG A 103 19.69 8.34 -3.71
C ARG A 103 19.47 9.78 -4.18
N LYS A 104 19.29 10.01 -5.48
CA LYS A 104 19.01 11.35 -6.03
C LYS A 104 17.67 11.91 -5.56
N LEU A 105 16.70 11.06 -5.25
CA LEU A 105 15.41 11.44 -4.67
C LEU A 105 15.47 11.68 -3.16
N GLY A 106 16.64 11.47 -2.54
CA GLY A 106 16.86 11.71 -1.13
C GLY A 106 16.69 10.48 -0.23
N VAL A 107 16.57 9.29 -0.81
CA VAL A 107 16.52 8.04 -0.04
C VAL A 107 17.89 7.72 0.52
N ASP A 108 17.97 7.46 1.82
CA ASP A 108 19.12 6.85 2.47
C ASP A 108 19.13 5.36 2.16
N ILE A 109 19.88 4.99 1.13
CA ILE A 109 19.94 3.62 0.63
C ILE A 109 20.71 2.68 1.55
N GLU A 110 21.61 3.19 2.39
CA GLU A 110 22.40 2.40 3.34
C GLU A 110 21.50 1.85 4.47
N ASN A 111 20.41 2.57 4.78
CA ASN A 111 19.42 2.21 5.80
C ASN A 111 18.09 1.72 5.22
N LEU A 112 17.98 1.57 3.90
CA LEU A 112 16.79 1.01 3.27
C LEU A 112 16.87 -0.53 3.24
N LEU A 113 15.90 -1.21 3.85
CA LEU A 113 15.77 -2.66 3.75
C LEU A 113 15.22 -3.03 2.37
N ILE A 114 15.94 -3.89 1.64
CA ILE A 114 15.52 -4.33 0.29
C ILE A 114 15.38 -5.85 0.29
N SER A 115 14.30 -6.34 -0.31
CA SER A 115 14.07 -7.75 -0.59
C SER A 115 13.63 -7.94 -2.03
N GLN A 116 14.21 -8.94 -2.70
CA GLN A 116 13.92 -9.30 -4.09
C GLN A 116 13.44 -10.77 -4.16
N PRO A 117 12.16 -11.00 -3.85
CA PRO A 117 11.60 -12.35 -3.82
C PRO A 117 11.31 -12.89 -5.22
N ASP A 118 11.45 -14.21 -5.39
CA ASP A 118 11.18 -14.90 -6.65
C ASP A 118 9.69 -15.21 -6.87
N ALA A 119 8.89 -15.30 -5.79
CA ALA A 119 7.48 -15.67 -5.85
C ALA A 119 6.60 -14.71 -5.04
N GLY A 120 5.34 -14.57 -5.48
CA GLY A 120 4.37 -13.70 -4.82
C GLY A 120 4.08 -14.09 -3.38
N GLU A 121 4.01 -15.38 -3.07
CA GLU A 121 3.86 -15.88 -1.69
C GLU A 121 5.01 -15.43 -0.81
N GLN A 122 6.26 -15.55 -1.29
CA GLN A 122 7.44 -15.13 -0.55
C GLN A 122 7.44 -13.63 -0.30
N ALA A 123 7.12 -12.83 -1.31
CA ALA A 123 7.01 -11.37 -1.18
C ALA A 123 6.01 -10.96 -0.09
N LEU A 124 4.83 -11.58 -0.09
CA LEU A 124 3.76 -11.27 0.85
C LEU A 124 4.02 -11.79 2.27
N GLU A 125 4.75 -12.92 2.42
CA GLU A 125 5.20 -13.43 3.72
C GLU A 125 6.29 -12.55 4.32
N ILE A 126 7.23 -12.06 3.51
CA ILE A 126 8.24 -11.08 3.93
C ILE A 126 7.55 -9.79 4.38
N ALA A 127 6.59 -9.29 3.59
CA ALA A 127 5.81 -8.12 3.94
C ALA A 127 5.05 -8.30 5.27
N ASP A 128 4.36 -9.43 5.46
CA ASP A 128 3.64 -9.75 6.71
C ASP A 128 4.59 -9.82 7.91
N THR A 129 5.77 -10.40 7.74
CA THR A 129 6.78 -10.52 8.81
C THR A 129 7.32 -9.15 9.21
N LEU A 130 7.69 -8.30 8.23
CA LEU A 130 8.17 -6.94 8.48
C LEU A 130 7.12 -6.07 9.16
N VAL A 131 5.88 -6.09 8.67
CA VAL A 131 4.76 -5.33 9.27
C VAL A 131 4.49 -5.82 10.70
N ARG A 132 4.48 -7.14 10.92
CA ARG A 132 4.20 -7.74 12.22
C ARG A 132 5.26 -7.41 13.26
N SER A 133 6.50 -7.15 12.85
CA SER A 133 7.57 -6.74 13.76
C SER A 133 7.26 -5.42 14.49
N GLY A 134 6.43 -4.56 13.89
CA GLY A 134 6.14 -3.21 14.38
C GLY A 134 7.32 -2.25 14.30
N ALA A 135 8.42 -2.65 13.64
CA ALA A 135 9.65 -1.86 13.54
C ALA A 135 9.79 -1.13 12.19
N VAL A 136 8.83 -1.32 11.26
CA VAL A 136 8.86 -0.71 9.93
C VAL A 136 7.77 0.34 9.81
N ASP A 137 8.16 1.57 9.49
CA ASP A 137 7.25 2.71 9.32
C ASP A 137 6.62 2.73 7.93
N VAL A 138 7.41 2.45 6.90
CA VAL A 138 6.95 2.38 5.50
C VAL A 138 7.42 1.08 4.86
N LEU A 139 6.49 0.36 4.25
CA LEU A 139 6.79 -0.80 3.43
C LEU A 139 6.19 -0.59 2.04
N VAL A 140 7.02 -0.66 1.01
CA VAL A 140 6.62 -0.61 -0.40
C VAL A 140 6.72 -1.99 -1.02
N VAL A 141 5.73 -2.39 -1.81
CA VAL A 141 5.74 -3.60 -2.64
C VAL A 141 5.62 -3.17 -4.10
N ASP A 142 6.68 -3.35 -4.87
CA ASP A 142 6.76 -2.99 -6.30
C ASP A 142 7.02 -4.24 -7.15
N SER A 143 6.09 -4.69 -7.94
CA SER A 143 4.70 -4.27 -8.04
C SER A 143 3.75 -5.48 -7.86
N VAL A 144 2.47 -5.21 -7.60
CA VAL A 144 1.44 -6.28 -7.54
C VAL A 144 1.45 -7.15 -8.80
N ALA A 145 1.72 -6.55 -9.97
CA ALA A 145 1.76 -7.28 -11.24
C ALA A 145 2.84 -8.37 -11.28
N ALA A 146 3.93 -8.18 -10.54
CA ALA A 146 5.07 -9.10 -10.48
C ALA A 146 4.94 -10.16 -9.38
N LEU A 147 3.89 -10.13 -8.56
CA LEU A 147 3.63 -11.13 -7.52
C LEU A 147 3.08 -12.42 -8.13
N VAL A 148 3.90 -13.12 -8.88
CA VAL A 148 3.52 -14.37 -9.56
C VAL A 148 3.38 -15.49 -8.53
N PRO A 149 2.24 -16.21 -8.47
CA PRO A 149 2.07 -17.36 -7.61
C PRO A 149 3.08 -18.47 -7.93
N ARG A 150 3.62 -19.14 -6.89
CA ARG A 150 4.59 -20.22 -7.06
C ARG A 150 4.09 -21.32 -7.98
N ALA A 151 2.81 -21.70 -7.86
CA ALA A 151 2.21 -22.71 -8.73
C ALA A 151 2.21 -22.32 -10.22
N GLU A 152 2.22 -21.02 -10.53
CA GLU A 152 2.37 -20.52 -11.90
C GLU A 152 3.83 -20.58 -12.38
N LEU A 153 4.79 -20.34 -11.47
CA LEU A 153 6.23 -20.43 -11.77
C LEU A 153 6.70 -21.88 -11.99
N GLU A 154 6.09 -22.83 -11.27
CA GLU A 154 6.43 -24.26 -11.35
C GLU A 154 5.65 -24.98 -12.47
N GLY A 155 4.62 -24.34 -13.06
CA GLY A 155 3.83 -24.87 -14.17
C GLY A 155 4.56 -24.88 -15.51
N GLU A 156 4.03 -25.60 -16.48
CA GLU A 156 4.55 -25.60 -17.85
C GLU A 156 4.09 -24.34 -18.61
N MET A 157 4.88 -23.94 -19.61
CA MET A 157 4.52 -22.83 -20.51
C MET A 157 3.21 -23.17 -21.25
N GLY A 158 2.17 -22.36 -20.98
CA GLY A 158 0.84 -22.53 -21.57
C GLY A 158 -0.23 -23.06 -20.60
N ASP A 159 0.17 -23.45 -19.38
CA ASP A 159 -0.79 -23.80 -18.33
C ASP A 159 -1.69 -22.63 -17.96
N THR A 160 -2.97 -22.93 -17.75
CA THR A 160 -3.94 -21.90 -17.37
C THR A 160 -4.10 -21.83 -15.85
N HIS A 161 -3.58 -20.79 -15.24
CA HIS A 161 -3.67 -20.54 -13.80
C HIS A 161 -4.70 -19.44 -13.45
N VAL A 162 -5.92 -19.61 -13.93
CA VAL A 162 -6.98 -18.60 -13.80
C VAL A 162 -7.26 -18.27 -12.32
N GLY A 163 -7.09 -17.02 -11.96
CA GLY A 163 -7.49 -16.48 -10.66
C GLY A 163 -6.56 -16.76 -9.49
N LEU A 164 -5.42 -17.46 -9.66
CA LEU A 164 -4.48 -17.73 -8.57
C LEU A 164 -3.93 -16.43 -7.97
N HIS A 165 -3.50 -15.50 -8.81
CA HIS A 165 -3.00 -14.20 -8.38
C HIS A 165 -4.04 -13.40 -7.57
N ALA A 166 -5.30 -13.35 -8.02
CA ALA A 166 -6.38 -12.69 -7.29
C ALA A 166 -6.69 -13.37 -5.95
N ARG A 167 -6.58 -14.70 -5.88
CA ARG A 167 -6.76 -15.48 -4.65
C ARG A 167 -5.62 -15.20 -3.66
N LEU A 168 -4.37 -15.18 -4.13
CA LEU A 168 -3.19 -14.86 -3.35
C LEU A 168 -3.32 -13.47 -2.72
N MET A 169 -3.63 -12.46 -3.52
CA MET A 169 -3.84 -11.08 -3.04
C MET A 169 -4.98 -10.99 -2.02
N SER A 170 -6.10 -11.66 -2.28
CA SER A 170 -7.25 -11.66 -1.35
C SER A 170 -6.90 -12.30 -0.01
N GLN A 171 -6.11 -13.36 0.00
CA GLN A 171 -5.67 -14.03 1.21
C GLN A 171 -4.67 -13.17 2.00
N ALA A 172 -3.69 -12.59 1.33
CA ALA A 172 -2.67 -11.74 1.94
C ALA A 172 -3.28 -10.48 2.56
N LEU A 173 -4.13 -9.78 1.83
CA LEU A 173 -4.74 -8.54 2.30
C LEU A 173 -5.65 -8.73 3.51
N ARG A 174 -6.35 -9.87 3.61
CA ARG A 174 -7.12 -10.20 4.83
C ARG A 174 -6.26 -10.32 6.06
N LYS A 175 -5.03 -10.84 5.93
CA LYS A 175 -4.06 -10.92 7.04
C LYS A 175 -3.43 -9.55 7.32
N LEU A 176 -2.91 -8.92 6.28
CA LEU A 176 -2.14 -7.68 6.37
C LEU A 176 -2.94 -6.51 6.95
N THR A 177 -4.22 -6.36 6.58
CA THR A 177 -5.02 -5.20 7.00
C THR A 177 -5.04 -5.02 8.52
N GLY A 178 -5.32 -6.10 9.26
CA GLY A 178 -5.34 -6.03 10.72
C GLY A 178 -3.95 -5.83 11.34
N THR A 179 -2.92 -6.39 10.71
CA THR A 179 -1.52 -6.27 11.18
C THR A 179 -0.98 -4.86 10.92
N VAL A 180 -1.20 -4.33 9.73
CA VAL A 180 -0.83 -2.95 9.32
C VAL A 180 -1.42 -1.91 10.27
N SER A 181 -2.72 -2.05 10.59
CA SER A 181 -3.38 -1.13 11.53
C SER A 181 -2.77 -1.15 12.93
N ARG A 182 -2.41 -2.34 13.44
CA ARG A 182 -1.82 -2.48 14.79
C ARG A 182 -0.36 -2.06 14.86
N SER A 183 0.42 -2.27 13.80
CA SER A 183 1.83 -1.90 13.73
C SER A 183 2.08 -0.42 13.38
N ASN A 184 1.02 0.31 13.01
CA ASN A 184 1.10 1.69 12.52
C ASN A 184 2.00 1.86 11.29
N THR A 185 2.21 0.78 10.51
CA THR A 185 2.98 0.78 9.27
C THR A 185 2.17 1.37 8.12
N LEU A 186 2.75 2.24 7.32
CA LEU A 186 2.21 2.60 6.01
C LEU A 186 2.63 1.55 4.99
N LEU A 187 1.66 0.78 4.47
CA LEU A 187 1.90 -0.23 3.44
C LEU A 187 1.45 0.27 2.07
N ILE A 188 2.40 0.41 1.15
CA ILE A 188 2.16 0.91 -0.22
C ILE A 188 2.30 -0.25 -1.21
N PHE A 189 1.26 -0.48 -2.00
CA PHE A 189 1.31 -1.36 -3.17
C PHE A 189 1.39 -0.52 -4.45
N LEU A 190 2.40 -0.76 -5.26
CA LEU A 190 2.46 -0.23 -6.61
C LEU A 190 1.76 -1.20 -7.56
N ASN A 191 0.94 -0.68 -8.49
CA ASN A 191 0.15 -1.51 -9.36
C ASN A 191 0.12 -0.99 -10.79
N GLN A 192 -0.06 -1.90 -11.73
CA GLN A 192 -0.15 -1.61 -13.15
C GLN A 192 -1.61 -1.63 -13.61
N ILE A 193 -1.91 -0.83 -14.64
CA ILE A 193 -3.20 -0.84 -15.31
C ILE A 193 -3.21 -1.93 -16.37
N ARG A 194 -4.34 -2.62 -16.49
CA ARG A 194 -4.66 -3.56 -17.58
C ARG A 194 -6.00 -3.18 -18.18
N LEU A 195 -6.22 -3.56 -19.41
CA LEU A 195 -7.49 -3.36 -20.10
C LEU A 195 -8.30 -4.65 -20.05
N LYS A 196 -9.55 -4.55 -19.63
CA LYS A 196 -10.52 -5.66 -19.71
C LYS A 196 -10.93 -5.85 -21.15
N ILE A 197 -10.77 -7.08 -21.64
CA ILE A 197 -11.23 -7.47 -22.99
C ILE A 197 -12.76 -7.54 -23.01
N GLY A 198 -13.38 -7.04 -24.08
CA GLY A 198 -14.84 -7.13 -24.29
C GLY A 198 -15.68 -6.07 -23.60
N VAL A 199 -15.08 -5.05 -22.97
CA VAL A 199 -15.83 -3.91 -22.43
C VAL A 199 -16.09 -2.89 -23.56
N MET A 200 -17.33 -2.88 -24.06
CA MET A 200 -17.74 -1.96 -25.15
C MET A 200 -18.19 -0.60 -24.62
N PHE A 201 -18.63 -0.51 -23.36
CA PHE A 201 -19.10 0.72 -22.73
C PHE A 201 -18.48 0.90 -21.33
N GLY A 202 -18.19 2.15 -20.96
CA GLY A 202 -17.57 2.49 -19.69
C GLY A 202 -16.03 2.42 -19.71
N ASN A 203 -15.41 2.46 -18.54
CA ASN A 203 -13.94 2.42 -18.42
C ASN A 203 -13.45 0.96 -18.41
N PRO A 204 -12.68 0.52 -19.43
CA PRO A 204 -12.13 -0.83 -19.47
C PRO A 204 -10.92 -1.02 -18.53
N GLU A 205 -10.37 0.04 -17.98
CA GLU A 205 -9.16 -0.03 -17.15
C GLU A 205 -9.43 -0.77 -15.84
N THR A 206 -8.48 -1.61 -15.46
CA THR A 206 -8.47 -2.31 -14.18
C THR A 206 -7.03 -2.47 -13.71
N THR A 207 -6.83 -2.65 -12.41
CA THR A 207 -5.52 -2.99 -11.85
C THR A 207 -5.33 -4.50 -11.74
N THR A 208 -4.07 -4.96 -11.69
CA THR A 208 -3.73 -6.38 -11.51
C THR A 208 -4.04 -6.88 -10.09
N GLY A 209 -4.03 -8.19 -9.86
CA GLY A 209 -4.28 -8.78 -8.55
C GLY A 209 -5.74 -8.88 -8.14
N GLY A 210 -6.68 -8.73 -9.09
CA GLY A 210 -8.11 -8.83 -8.85
C GLY A 210 -8.70 -7.58 -8.18
N ASN A 211 -9.78 -7.76 -7.42
CA ASN A 211 -10.50 -6.64 -6.82
C ASN A 211 -10.16 -6.41 -5.34
N ALA A 212 -9.43 -7.30 -4.69
CA ALA A 212 -9.23 -7.24 -3.24
C ALA A 212 -8.56 -5.92 -2.81
N LEU A 213 -7.50 -5.50 -3.48
CA LEU A 213 -6.78 -4.27 -3.13
C LEU A 213 -7.67 -3.02 -3.21
N LYS A 214 -8.63 -2.99 -4.14
CA LYS A 214 -9.60 -1.88 -4.27
C LYS A 214 -10.49 -1.72 -3.03
N PHE A 215 -10.73 -2.82 -2.29
CA PHE A 215 -11.54 -2.79 -1.06
C PHE A 215 -10.70 -2.56 0.19
N TYR A 216 -9.46 -3.06 0.21
CA TYR A 216 -8.59 -2.97 1.38
C TYR A 216 -7.76 -1.70 1.44
N ALA A 217 -7.47 -1.06 0.30
CA ALA A 217 -6.76 0.21 0.27
C ALA A 217 -7.64 1.35 0.83
N SER A 218 -7.10 2.11 1.78
CA SER A 218 -7.74 3.31 2.31
C SER A 218 -7.62 4.49 1.35
N ILE A 219 -6.52 4.52 0.58
CA ILE A 219 -6.24 5.53 -0.44
C ILE A 219 -5.80 4.82 -1.71
N ARG A 220 -6.30 5.31 -2.84
CA ARG A 220 -5.90 4.88 -4.17
C ARG A 220 -5.50 6.10 -4.99
N LEU A 221 -4.24 6.14 -5.42
CA LEU A 221 -3.67 7.22 -6.21
C LEU A 221 -3.50 6.75 -7.66
N ASP A 222 -4.21 7.41 -8.58
CA ASP A 222 -4.05 7.22 -10.02
C ASP A 222 -3.02 8.22 -10.53
N ILE A 223 -1.84 7.73 -10.92
CA ILE A 223 -0.74 8.57 -11.38
C ILE A 223 -0.63 8.51 -12.91
N ARG A 224 -0.75 9.68 -13.55
CA ARG A 224 -0.77 9.81 -15.00
C ARG A 224 0.18 10.91 -15.45
N ARG A 225 0.82 10.69 -16.59
CA ARG A 225 1.56 11.74 -17.27
C ARG A 225 0.58 12.80 -17.79
N VAL A 226 0.75 14.05 -17.39
CA VAL A 226 -0.07 15.18 -17.83
C VAL A 226 0.67 16.09 -18.83
N GLY A 227 1.99 15.95 -18.94
CA GLY A 227 2.80 16.76 -19.85
C GLY A 227 4.28 16.38 -19.76
N SER A 228 5.11 17.13 -20.47
CA SER A 228 6.56 16.99 -20.41
C SER A 228 7.18 18.22 -19.77
N VAL A 229 8.17 18.02 -18.91
CA VAL A 229 9.04 19.07 -18.40
C VAL A 229 10.12 19.30 -19.44
N LYS A 230 10.27 20.55 -19.89
CA LYS A 230 11.26 20.94 -20.91
C LYS A 230 12.27 21.91 -20.31
N ASP A 231 13.52 21.71 -20.66
CA ASP A 231 14.56 22.73 -20.55
C ASP A 231 14.84 23.26 -21.97
N ARG A 232 14.36 24.47 -22.26
CA ARG A 232 14.29 25.04 -23.60
C ARG A 232 13.49 24.12 -24.55
N ASP A 233 14.14 23.52 -25.58
CA ASP A 233 13.51 22.60 -26.53
C ASP A 233 13.71 21.13 -26.19
N GLU A 234 14.50 20.81 -25.17
CA GLU A 234 14.79 19.44 -24.74
C GLU A 234 13.81 18.96 -23.66
N VAL A 235 13.26 17.76 -23.84
CA VAL A 235 12.41 17.12 -22.83
C VAL A 235 13.32 16.47 -21.78
N VAL A 236 13.31 17.02 -20.55
CA VAL A 236 14.12 16.57 -19.43
C VAL A 236 13.34 15.73 -18.41
N GLY A 237 12.01 15.64 -18.55
CA GLY A 237 11.15 14.86 -17.69
C GLY A 237 9.65 14.92 -18.07
N ASN A 238 8.83 14.28 -17.26
CA ASN A 238 7.38 14.20 -17.43
C ASN A 238 6.66 14.56 -16.14
#